data_395cdb114c645282dd1e81661edf814e
#
_entry.id   395cdb114c645282dd1e81661edf814e
#
_cell.length_a   1.000
_cell.length_b   1.000
_cell.length_c   1.000
_cell.angle_alpha   90.00
_cell.angle_beta   90.00
_cell.angle_gamma   90.00
#
_symmetry.space_group_name_H-M   'P 1'
#
loop_
_entity.id
_entity.type
_entity.pdbx_description
1 polymer ?
#
loop_
_entity_poly.entity_id
_entity_poly.type
_entity_poly.pdbx_seq_one_letter_code
_entity_poly.pdbx_strand_id
1 'polypeptide(L)'
;MSDDELIEYREDLQNFKKTQPKIKSSAQFKDFLLRDELMESIKDAAFEHPSEVQQMAIPKAILGQDILCQAKSGTGKTAVFVLSTLQQLKVVDKETVILVIVHTKEMAEQVKMEYLRFGKKMENVTVGAVYGGNDIEEDIKLLSSSSPSVLVGTPGRLAEIVRRRALNLKHVKYFVMDECDKVIGDLEMRNDTQEIFVNTPRNKQTLMFTATLNEYTTVECKRFLDNPFIVKVDDESKLTLYGLKQSYLEVDQKEKLNRLADLLNSTTYNQAIIFTASKIMPVKICDFLKNKGLVVMDLHAGLKSTERKERLVKFKKYEYRIMVTTDLMSRGIDVQDVNFVINYDMPDSPETYLHRVGRAGRFETEGQAVSFICSEEDSIKLNEIQSRFEISISKIE
;
A
#
# COMPACT_ATOMS: atom_id res chain seq x y z
N MET A 1 2.94 6.05 26.26
CA MET A 1 3.16 4.60 26.40
C MET A 1 3.58 4.34 27.83
N SER A 2 2.93 3.46 28.53
CA SER A 2 3.37 3.01 29.85
C SER A 2 4.49 1.98 29.69
N ASP A 3 5.34 1.84 30.74
CA ASP A 3 6.40 0.82 30.74
C ASP A 3 5.82 -0.59 30.58
N ASP A 4 4.61 -0.84 31.07
CA ASP A 4 3.89 -2.11 30.94
C ASP A 4 3.54 -2.43 29.48
N GLU A 5 3.10 -1.45 28.67
CA GLU A 5 2.82 -1.63 27.24
C GLU A 5 4.08 -1.96 26.43
N LEU A 6 5.24 -1.44 26.86
CA LEU A 6 6.55 -1.74 26.26
C LEU A 6 7.04 -3.15 26.59
N ILE A 7 6.79 -3.61 27.83
CA ILE A 7 7.14 -4.96 28.27
C ILE A 7 6.31 -5.98 27.51
N GLU A 8 5.00 -5.78 27.43
CA GLU A 8 4.08 -6.65 26.69
C GLU A 8 4.47 -6.75 25.20
N TYR A 9 4.84 -5.63 24.58
CA TYR A 9 5.34 -5.61 23.20
C TYR A 9 6.61 -6.45 23.00
N ARG A 10 7.56 -6.39 23.94
CA ARG A 10 8.80 -7.17 23.89
C ARG A 10 8.57 -8.66 24.09
N GLU A 11 7.65 -9.02 25.00
CA GLU A 11 7.25 -10.42 25.22
C GLU A 11 6.55 -10.99 23.99
N ASP A 12 5.65 -10.24 23.37
CA ASP A 12 5.00 -10.62 22.13
C ASP A 12 6.00 -10.86 20.99
N LEU A 13 7.02 -10.01 20.88
CA LEU A 13 8.10 -10.19 19.89
C LEU A 13 8.93 -11.47 20.13
N GLN A 14 9.17 -11.82 21.40
CA GLN A 14 9.90 -13.06 21.74
C GLN A 14 9.04 -14.31 21.49
N ASN A 15 7.75 -14.26 21.81
CA ASN A 15 6.82 -15.35 21.56
C ASN A 15 6.56 -15.54 20.05
N PHE A 16 6.55 -14.44 19.29
CA PHE A 16 6.42 -14.44 17.84
C PHE A 16 7.53 -15.24 17.14
N LYS A 17 8.81 -15.06 17.53
CA LYS A 17 9.94 -15.82 16.96
C LYS A 17 9.83 -17.34 17.15
N LYS A 18 9.05 -17.80 18.14
CA LYS A 18 8.86 -19.23 18.44
C LYS A 18 7.69 -19.88 17.70
N THR A 19 6.74 -19.07 17.18
CA THR A 19 5.45 -19.57 16.64
C THR A 19 5.28 -19.41 15.14
N GLN A 20 6.30 -18.95 14.42
CA GLN A 20 6.19 -18.79 12.95
C GLN A 20 5.99 -20.14 12.24
N PRO A 21 4.99 -20.26 11.36
CA PRO A 21 4.82 -21.45 10.54
C PRO A 21 6.02 -21.60 9.59
N LYS A 22 6.46 -22.86 9.39
CA LYS A 22 7.53 -23.15 8.43
C LYS A 22 7.05 -22.87 7.02
N ILE A 23 7.76 -22.00 6.32
CA ILE A 23 7.52 -21.71 4.90
C ILE A 23 7.96 -22.91 4.06
N LYS A 24 7.10 -23.29 3.12
CA LYS A 24 7.41 -24.38 2.19
C LYS A 24 7.66 -23.81 0.80
N SER A 25 8.82 -24.07 0.24
CA SER A 25 9.16 -23.67 -1.15
C SER A 25 8.25 -24.31 -2.21
N SER A 26 7.56 -25.40 -1.86
CA SER A 26 6.64 -26.15 -2.73
C SER A 26 5.16 -25.85 -2.46
N ALA A 27 4.83 -24.83 -1.66
CA ALA A 27 3.43 -24.49 -1.34
C ALA A 27 2.69 -24.03 -2.59
N GLN A 28 1.44 -24.45 -2.70
CA GLN A 28 0.53 -24.07 -3.79
C GLN A 28 -0.76 -23.49 -3.20
N PHE A 29 -1.46 -22.63 -3.97
CA PHE A 29 -2.75 -22.04 -3.52
C PHE A 29 -3.81 -23.11 -3.22
N LYS A 30 -3.76 -24.27 -3.88
CA LYS A 30 -4.65 -25.42 -3.59
C LYS A 30 -4.51 -25.93 -2.15
N ASP A 31 -3.38 -25.72 -1.51
CA ASP A 31 -3.13 -26.17 -0.14
C ASP A 31 -3.91 -25.34 0.89
N PHE A 32 -4.45 -24.19 0.50
CA PHE A 32 -5.29 -23.33 1.34
C PHE A 32 -6.76 -23.76 1.38
N LEU A 33 -7.16 -24.74 0.57
CA LEU A 33 -8.55 -25.23 0.50
C LEU A 33 -9.58 -24.12 0.23
N LEU A 34 -9.23 -23.20 -0.65
CA LEU A 34 -10.09 -22.12 -1.09
C LEU A 34 -11.23 -22.71 -1.97
N ARG A 35 -12.38 -22.01 -2.00
CA ARG A 35 -13.50 -22.37 -2.87
C ARG A 35 -13.11 -22.34 -4.34
N ASP A 36 -13.80 -23.14 -5.15
CA ASP A 36 -13.45 -23.34 -6.56
C ASP A 36 -13.47 -22.04 -7.37
N GLU A 37 -14.40 -21.15 -7.11
CA GLU A 37 -14.53 -19.85 -7.80
C GLU A 37 -13.31 -18.96 -7.56
N LEU A 38 -12.71 -19.00 -6.36
CA LEU A 38 -11.48 -18.28 -6.07
C LEU A 38 -10.27 -18.96 -6.70
N MET A 39 -10.22 -20.31 -6.70
CA MET A 39 -9.13 -21.05 -7.35
C MET A 39 -9.11 -20.79 -8.86
N GLU A 40 -10.25 -20.71 -9.52
CA GLU A 40 -10.33 -20.32 -10.93
C GLU A 40 -9.83 -18.87 -11.14
N SER A 41 -10.25 -17.96 -10.28
CA SER A 41 -9.81 -16.55 -10.36
C SER A 41 -8.30 -16.38 -10.12
N ILE A 42 -7.72 -17.17 -9.22
CA ILE A 42 -6.27 -17.23 -8.96
C ILE A 42 -5.52 -17.71 -10.21
N LYS A 43 -6.06 -18.75 -10.87
CA LYS A 43 -5.50 -19.28 -12.12
C LYS A 43 -5.59 -18.26 -13.27
N ASP A 44 -6.76 -17.60 -13.42
CA ASP A 44 -6.96 -16.54 -14.41
C ASP A 44 -6.00 -15.35 -14.16
N ALA A 45 -5.60 -15.12 -12.91
CA ALA A 45 -4.66 -14.11 -12.49
C ALA A 45 -3.18 -14.48 -12.71
N ALA A 46 -2.90 -15.71 -13.20
CA ALA A 46 -1.58 -16.29 -13.36
C ALA A 46 -0.76 -16.35 -12.05
N PHE A 47 -1.42 -16.56 -10.92
CA PHE A 47 -0.75 -16.79 -9.65
C PHE A 47 -0.38 -18.27 -9.55
N GLU A 48 0.91 -18.57 -9.61
CA GLU A 48 1.41 -19.95 -9.57
C GLU A 48 1.67 -20.41 -8.14
N HIS A 49 2.46 -19.65 -7.39
CA HIS A 49 2.84 -19.97 -6.03
C HIS A 49 2.49 -18.84 -5.06
N PRO A 50 2.00 -19.18 -3.85
CA PRO A 50 1.76 -18.15 -2.84
C PRO A 50 3.08 -17.61 -2.28
N SER A 51 3.14 -16.29 -2.15
CA SER A 51 4.25 -15.61 -1.48
C SER A 51 4.35 -16.00 0.00
N GLU A 52 5.47 -15.71 0.64
CA GLU A 52 5.69 -15.98 2.06
C GLU A 52 4.58 -15.40 2.95
N VAL A 53 4.23 -14.12 2.73
CA VAL A 53 3.15 -13.48 3.49
C VAL A 53 1.80 -14.17 3.28
N GLN A 54 1.54 -14.65 2.07
CA GLN A 54 0.31 -15.39 1.76
C GLN A 54 0.28 -16.75 2.43
N GLN A 55 1.41 -17.47 2.43
CA GLN A 55 1.53 -18.76 3.13
C GLN A 55 1.30 -18.65 4.63
N MET A 56 1.78 -17.56 5.25
CA MET A 56 1.65 -17.35 6.69
C MET A 56 0.25 -16.85 7.08
N ALA A 57 -0.28 -15.88 6.35
CA ALA A 57 -1.46 -15.14 6.74
C ALA A 57 -2.78 -15.77 6.28
N ILE A 58 -2.87 -16.25 5.02
CA ILE A 58 -4.14 -16.78 4.47
C ILE A 58 -4.72 -17.91 5.32
N PRO A 59 -3.96 -18.96 5.72
CA PRO A 59 -4.53 -20.07 6.51
C PRO A 59 -5.10 -19.62 7.86
N LYS A 60 -4.52 -18.61 8.48
CA LYS A 60 -5.01 -18.05 9.75
C LYS A 60 -6.22 -17.15 9.55
N ALA A 61 -6.17 -16.31 8.53
CA ALA A 61 -7.26 -15.40 8.19
C ALA A 61 -8.55 -16.16 7.81
N ILE A 62 -8.48 -17.23 7.01
CA ILE A 62 -9.67 -18.02 6.62
C ILE A 62 -10.28 -18.79 7.81
N LEU A 63 -9.54 -18.99 8.90
CA LEU A 63 -10.06 -19.57 10.13
C LEU A 63 -10.71 -18.54 11.06
N GLY A 64 -10.81 -17.28 10.63
CA GLY A 64 -11.48 -16.21 11.37
C GLY A 64 -10.59 -15.51 12.40
N GLN A 65 -9.27 -15.79 12.44
CA GLN A 65 -8.36 -15.11 13.34
C GLN A 65 -8.04 -13.70 12.85
N ASP A 66 -7.98 -12.72 13.75
CA ASP A 66 -7.52 -11.38 13.45
C ASP A 66 -6.05 -11.42 13.00
N ILE A 67 -5.68 -10.55 12.07
CA ILE A 67 -4.32 -10.50 11.50
C ILE A 67 -3.73 -9.10 11.65
N LEU A 68 -2.51 -9.03 12.15
CA LEU A 68 -1.63 -7.87 12.01
C LEU A 68 -0.44 -8.26 11.14
N CYS A 69 -0.39 -7.78 9.93
CA CYS A 69 0.59 -8.21 8.96
C CYS A 69 1.55 -7.07 8.57
N GLN A 70 2.83 -7.28 8.85
CA GLN A 70 3.91 -6.45 8.34
C GLN A 70 4.63 -7.22 7.23
N ALA A 71 4.59 -6.67 6.02
CA ALA A 71 5.35 -7.18 4.90
C ALA A 71 5.59 -6.08 3.87
N LYS A 72 6.66 -6.18 3.10
CA LYS A 72 7.04 -5.15 2.12
C LYS A 72 5.95 -4.91 1.06
N SER A 73 5.96 -3.73 0.44
CA SER A 73 5.06 -3.45 -0.69
C SER A 73 5.35 -4.40 -1.86
N GLY A 74 4.31 -4.91 -2.51
CA GLY A 74 4.46 -5.84 -3.64
C GLY A 74 4.59 -7.32 -3.26
N THR A 75 4.60 -7.68 -1.98
CA THR A 75 4.63 -9.10 -1.53
C THR A 75 3.29 -9.82 -1.60
N GLY A 76 2.24 -9.13 -2.08
CA GLY A 76 0.91 -9.72 -2.23
C GLY A 76 0.01 -9.62 -0.99
N LYS A 77 0.24 -8.65 -0.09
CA LYS A 77 -0.64 -8.36 1.06
C LYS A 77 -2.10 -8.18 0.67
N THR A 78 -2.35 -7.44 -0.43
CA THR A 78 -3.71 -7.21 -0.94
C THR A 78 -4.43 -8.52 -1.25
N ALA A 79 -3.74 -9.47 -1.88
CA ALA A 79 -4.33 -10.78 -2.17
C ALA A 79 -4.64 -11.57 -0.88
N VAL A 80 -3.89 -11.37 0.21
CA VAL A 80 -4.19 -12.02 1.51
C VAL A 80 -5.59 -11.67 1.98
N PHE A 81 -5.88 -10.37 2.15
CA PHE A 81 -7.18 -9.99 2.70
C PHE A 81 -8.32 -10.16 1.68
N VAL A 82 -8.07 -9.94 0.39
CA VAL A 82 -9.08 -10.15 -0.65
C VAL A 82 -9.51 -11.61 -0.69
N LEU A 83 -8.56 -12.54 -0.80
CA LEU A 83 -8.87 -13.98 -0.86
C LEU A 83 -9.46 -14.48 0.46
N SER A 84 -8.93 -14.07 1.60
CA SER A 84 -9.40 -14.54 2.91
C SER A 84 -10.83 -14.08 3.23
N THR A 85 -11.17 -12.83 2.90
CA THR A 85 -12.51 -12.31 3.15
C THR A 85 -13.53 -12.81 2.14
N LEU A 86 -13.16 -12.94 0.85
CA LEU A 86 -14.01 -13.56 -0.17
C LEU A 86 -14.26 -15.05 0.11
N GLN A 87 -13.26 -15.80 0.61
CA GLN A 87 -13.41 -17.19 1.01
C GLN A 87 -14.53 -17.39 2.03
N GLN A 88 -14.64 -16.47 2.97
CA GLN A 88 -15.59 -16.53 4.07
C GLN A 88 -16.89 -15.74 3.80
N LEU A 89 -16.96 -14.99 2.70
CA LEU A 89 -18.08 -14.11 2.39
C LEU A 89 -19.39 -14.90 2.26
N LYS A 90 -20.36 -14.49 3.07
CA LYS A 90 -21.78 -14.82 2.90
C LYS A 90 -22.48 -13.52 2.55
N VAL A 91 -22.87 -13.39 1.29
CA VAL A 91 -23.55 -12.18 0.80
C VAL A 91 -24.87 -11.98 1.53
N VAL A 92 -25.11 -10.77 1.98
CA VAL A 92 -26.40 -10.31 2.51
C VAL A 92 -26.93 -9.27 1.50
N ASP A 93 -28.15 -9.50 1.02
CA ASP A 93 -28.72 -8.65 -0.04
C ASP A 93 -28.74 -7.17 0.37
N LYS A 94 -28.15 -6.34 -0.48
CA LYS A 94 -28.04 -4.88 -0.32
C LYS A 94 -27.34 -4.40 0.97
N GLU A 95 -26.50 -5.24 1.58
CA GLU A 95 -25.79 -4.92 2.81
C GLU A 95 -24.27 -5.10 2.65
N THR A 96 -23.51 -4.22 3.29
CA THR A 96 -22.04 -4.32 3.31
C THR A 96 -21.62 -5.34 4.37
N VAL A 97 -20.88 -6.37 3.93
CA VAL A 97 -20.32 -7.43 4.77
C VAL A 97 -18.82 -7.26 4.97
N ILE A 98 -18.12 -6.78 3.94
CA ILE A 98 -16.69 -6.49 3.98
C ILE A 98 -16.50 -4.98 3.86
N LEU A 99 -15.87 -4.37 4.86
CA LEU A 99 -15.51 -2.95 4.86
C LEU A 99 -13.99 -2.82 4.86
N VAL A 100 -13.46 -2.10 3.87
CA VAL A 100 -12.02 -1.91 3.69
C VAL A 100 -11.67 -0.43 3.80
N ILE A 101 -10.78 -0.11 4.72
CA ILE A 101 -10.25 1.24 4.94
C ILE A 101 -8.89 1.36 4.27
N VAL A 102 -8.72 2.40 3.47
CA VAL A 102 -7.46 2.77 2.82
C VAL A 102 -7.25 4.27 2.91
N HIS A 103 -5.99 4.72 2.95
CA HIS A 103 -5.69 6.13 3.20
C HIS A 103 -5.80 7.05 1.97
N THR A 104 -5.85 6.51 0.74
CA THR A 104 -5.99 7.30 -0.50
C THR A 104 -7.09 6.75 -1.41
N LYS A 105 -7.63 7.63 -2.26
CA LYS A 105 -8.64 7.28 -3.27
C LYS A 105 -8.08 6.36 -4.35
N GLU A 106 -6.81 6.53 -4.70
CA GLU A 106 -6.13 5.70 -5.69
C GLU A 106 -6.04 4.25 -5.19
N MET A 107 -5.72 4.05 -3.90
CA MET A 107 -5.76 2.73 -3.27
C MET A 107 -7.18 2.18 -3.20
N ALA A 108 -8.19 3.02 -2.91
CA ALA A 108 -9.57 2.56 -2.88
C ALA A 108 -9.99 1.95 -4.22
N GLU A 109 -9.67 2.61 -5.33
CA GLU A 109 -9.95 2.06 -6.66
C GLU A 109 -9.12 0.80 -6.96
N GLN A 110 -7.85 0.77 -6.56
CA GLN A 110 -7.00 -0.40 -6.76
C GLN A 110 -7.53 -1.61 -6.00
N VAL A 111 -7.85 -1.47 -4.72
CA VAL A 111 -8.38 -2.56 -3.88
C VAL A 111 -9.75 -3.01 -4.40
N LYS A 112 -10.62 -2.07 -4.82
CA LYS A 112 -11.88 -2.40 -5.49
C LYS A 112 -11.66 -3.28 -6.71
N MET A 113 -10.68 -2.94 -7.56
CA MET A 113 -10.37 -3.73 -8.76
C MET A 113 -9.87 -5.14 -8.42
N GLU A 114 -9.09 -5.30 -7.35
CA GLU A 114 -8.65 -6.62 -6.89
C GLU A 114 -9.84 -7.46 -6.37
N TYR A 115 -10.78 -6.86 -5.62
CA TYR A 115 -12.01 -7.57 -5.23
C TYR A 115 -12.87 -7.97 -6.43
N LEU A 116 -13.00 -7.09 -7.43
CA LEU A 116 -13.70 -7.42 -8.68
C LEU A 116 -13.00 -8.53 -9.46
N ARG A 117 -11.65 -8.51 -9.49
CA ARG A 117 -10.84 -9.51 -10.18
C ARG A 117 -11.00 -10.90 -9.58
N PHE A 118 -10.84 -11.02 -8.26
CA PHE A 118 -10.93 -12.32 -7.57
C PHE A 118 -12.35 -12.76 -7.30
N GLY A 119 -13.28 -11.82 -7.12
CA GLY A 119 -14.71 -12.13 -6.92
C GLY A 119 -15.50 -12.38 -8.21
N LYS A 120 -14.88 -12.27 -9.39
CA LYS A 120 -15.55 -12.34 -10.71
C LYS A 120 -16.40 -13.58 -10.94
N LYS A 121 -15.98 -14.72 -10.38
CA LYS A 121 -16.67 -16.00 -10.54
C LYS A 121 -17.70 -16.27 -9.44
N MET A 122 -17.74 -15.44 -8.41
CA MET A 122 -18.66 -15.59 -7.27
C MET A 122 -20.00 -14.92 -7.57
N GLU A 123 -21.08 -15.62 -7.26
CA GLU A 123 -22.43 -15.08 -7.48
C GLU A 123 -22.78 -13.97 -6.47
N ASN A 124 -23.48 -12.96 -6.97
CA ASN A 124 -24.04 -11.85 -6.19
C ASN A 124 -23.02 -11.01 -5.39
N VAL A 125 -21.72 -11.11 -5.69
CA VAL A 125 -20.71 -10.25 -5.09
C VAL A 125 -20.69 -8.90 -5.81
N THR A 126 -20.99 -7.86 -5.06
CA THR A 126 -20.95 -6.46 -5.53
C THR A 126 -19.86 -5.70 -4.79
N VAL A 127 -19.12 -4.84 -5.51
CA VAL A 127 -17.98 -4.10 -4.97
C VAL A 127 -18.13 -2.62 -5.28
N GLY A 128 -18.06 -1.78 -4.26
CA GLY A 128 -18.10 -0.32 -4.38
C GLY A 128 -16.91 0.36 -3.75
N ALA A 129 -16.66 1.61 -4.13
CA ALA A 129 -15.65 2.45 -3.49
C ALA A 129 -16.18 3.87 -3.27
N VAL A 130 -15.90 4.44 -2.07
CA VAL A 130 -16.27 5.81 -1.69
C VAL A 130 -15.05 6.57 -1.15
N TYR A 131 -14.82 7.79 -1.65
CA TYR A 131 -13.67 8.60 -1.26
C TYR A 131 -13.90 10.08 -1.57
N GLY A 132 -13.14 10.96 -0.93
CA GLY A 132 -13.25 12.40 -1.13
C GLY A 132 -12.96 12.85 -2.57
N GLY A 133 -13.59 13.96 -2.97
CA GLY A 133 -13.41 14.59 -4.28
C GLY A 133 -14.56 14.35 -5.27
N ASN A 134 -15.51 13.49 -4.94
CA ASN A 134 -16.79 13.34 -5.65
C ASN A 134 -17.90 14.00 -4.85
N ASP A 135 -19.08 14.19 -5.48
CA ASP A 135 -20.26 14.63 -4.75
C ASP A 135 -20.70 13.55 -3.75
N ILE A 136 -20.88 13.92 -2.50
CA ILE A 136 -21.31 13.00 -1.46
C ILE A 136 -22.74 12.51 -1.65
N GLU A 137 -23.60 13.32 -2.23
CA GLU A 137 -25.00 12.97 -2.48
C GLU A 137 -25.12 11.83 -3.50
N GLU A 138 -24.18 11.72 -4.46
CA GLU A 138 -24.09 10.57 -5.37
C GLU A 138 -23.72 9.29 -4.62
N ASP A 139 -22.73 9.37 -3.72
CA ASP A 139 -22.34 8.22 -2.88
C ASP A 139 -23.50 7.79 -1.97
N ILE A 140 -24.19 8.73 -1.32
CA ILE A 140 -25.33 8.47 -0.45
C ILE A 140 -26.47 7.81 -1.24
N LYS A 141 -26.81 8.34 -2.41
CA LYS A 141 -27.88 7.79 -3.26
C LYS A 141 -27.56 6.34 -3.68
N LEU A 142 -26.31 6.09 -4.06
CA LEU A 142 -25.85 4.75 -4.43
C LEU A 142 -26.01 3.76 -3.24
N LEU A 143 -25.48 4.12 -2.08
CA LEU A 143 -25.46 3.27 -0.89
C LEU A 143 -26.86 3.06 -0.30
N SER A 144 -27.73 4.07 -0.33
CA SER A 144 -29.10 3.98 0.16
C SER A 144 -29.99 3.08 -0.72
N SER A 145 -29.70 3.00 -2.02
CA SER A 145 -30.45 2.15 -2.94
C SER A 145 -30.01 0.68 -2.90
N SER A 146 -28.70 0.44 -2.81
CA SER A 146 -28.12 -0.90 -2.78
C SER A 146 -26.67 -0.83 -2.31
N SER A 147 -26.43 -1.08 -1.01
CA SER A 147 -25.07 -1.18 -0.49
C SER A 147 -24.34 -2.38 -1.10
N PRO A 148 -23.09 -2.21 -1.55
CA PRO A 148 -22.31 -3.34 -2.08
C PRO A 148 -21.87 -4.28 -0.96
N SER A 149 -21.74 -5.57 -1.27
CA SER A 149 -21.25 -6.59 -0.31
C SER A 149 -19.84 -6.28 0.18
N VAL A 150 -19.02 -5.64 -0.67
CA VAL A 150 -17.67 -5.14 -0.36
C VAL A 150 -17.63 -3.66 -0.61
N LEU A 151 -17.37 -2.89 0.44
CA LEU A 151 -17.20 -1.44 0.35
C LEU A 151 -15.78 -1.06 0.73
N VAL A 152 -15.10 -0.37 -0.17
CA VAL A 152 -13.76 0.18 0.06
C VAL A 152 -13.86 1.70 0.20
N GLY A 153 -13.15 2.30 1.16
CA GLY A 153 -13.21 3.75 1.25
C GLY A 153 -12.10 4.40 2.07
N THR A 154 -12.03 5.73 1.94
CA THR A 154 -11.15 6.54 2.77
C THR A 154 -11.85 6.95 4.07
N PRO A 155 -11.13 7.07 5.20
CA PRO A 155 -11.73 7.34 6.51
C PRO A 155 -12.70 8.50 6.51
N GLY A 156 -12.28 9.69 6.08
CA GLY A 156 -13.11 10.90 6.14
C GLY A 156 -14.43 10.78 5.38
N ARG A 157 -14.44 10.20 4.17
CA ARG A 157 -15.66 10.02 3.38
C ARG A 157 -16.59 8.97 4.01
N LEU A 158 -16.04 7.87 4.48
CA LEU A 158 -16.84 6.84 5.16
C LEU A 158 -17.46 7.36 6.46
N ALA A 159 -16.69 8.07 7.29
CA ALA A 159 -17.18 8.67 8.53
C ALA A 159 -18.31 9.68 8.26
N GLU A 160 -18.17 10.52 7.23
CA GLU A 160 -19.21 11.47 6.84
C GLU A 160 -20.52 10.74 6.44
N ILE A 161 -20.43 9.68 5.64
CA ILE A 161 -21.58 8.86 5.23
C ILE A 161 -22.23 8.17 6.44
N VAL A 162 -21.42 7.67 7.39
CA VAL A 162 -21.90 7.06 8.65
C VAL A 162 -22.62 8.09 9.52
N ARG A 163 -22.06 9.30 9.69
CA ARG A 163 -22.69 10.41 10.44
C ARG A 163 -24.03 10.80 9.84
N ARG A 164 -24.16 10.77 8.52
CA ARG A 164 -25.43 11.01 7.81
C ARG A 164 -26.39 9.82 7.82
N ARG A 165 -26.03 8.69 8.45
CA ARG A 165 -26.82 7.45 8.53
C ARG A 165 -27.22 6.88 7.18
N ALA A 166 -26.40 7.12 6.16
CA ALA A 166 -26.64 6.64 4.79
C ALA A 166 -26.02 5.27 4.50
N LEU A 167 -25.25 4.71 5.44
CA LEU A 167 -24.64 3.39 5.36
C LEU A 167 -24.98 2.58 6.60
N ASN A 168 -25.53 1.37 6.38
CA ASN A 168 -25.79 0.41 7.44
C ASN A 168 -24.58 -0.50 7.64
N LEU A 169 -23.93 -0.45 8.80
CA LEU A 169 -22.75 -1.23 9.12
C LEU A 169 -23.05 -2.48 9.97
N LYS A 170 -24.32 -2.78 10.28
CA LYS A 170 -24.71 -3.88 11.19
C LYS A 170 -24.34 -5.27 10.66
N HIS A 171 -24.14 -5.41 9.36
CA HIS A 171 -23.81 -6.67 8.70
C HIS A 171 -22.33 -6.85 8.40
N VAL A 172 -21.50 -5.86 8.77
CA VAL A 172 -20.03 -5.92 8.60
C VAL A 172 -19.47 -7.03 9.47
N LYS A 173 -18.84 -8.02 8.83
CA LYS A 173 -18.16 -9.15 9.47
C LYS A 173 -16.65 -9.10 9.28
N TYR A 174 -16.19 -8.38 8.29
CA TYR A 174 -14.76 -8.25 7.99
C TYR A 174 -14.41 -6.77 7.88
N PHE A 175 -13.53 -6.34 8.78
CA PHE A 175 -12.99 -5.00 8.81
C PHE A 175 -11.53 -5.07 8.39
N VAL A 176 -11.18 -4.48 7.26
CA VAL A 176 -9.83 -4.51 6.70
C VAL A 176 -9.24 -3.12 6.72
N MET A 177 -7.97 -3.01 7.09
CA MET A 177 -7.22 -1.76 7.02
C MET A 177 -5.90 -2.01 6.28
N ASP A 178 -5.75 -1.44 5.10
CA ASP A 178 -4.49 -1.49 4.36
C ASP A 178 -3.68 -0.20 4.54
N GLU A 179 -2.36 -0.32 4.57
CA GLU A 179 -1.42 0.74 4.98
C GLU A 179 -1.83 1.39 6.32
N CYS A 180 -2.13 0.55 7.32
CA CYS A 180 -2.67 0.98 8.61
C CYS A 180 -1.74 1.93 9.36
N ASP A 181 -0.42 1.90 9.13
CA ASP A 181 0.54 2.87 9.67
C ASP A 181 0.20 4.31 9.26
N LYS A 182 -0.37 4.51 8.09
CA LYS A 182 -0.74 5.83 7.58
C LYS A 182 -2.09 6.29 8.12
N VAL A 183 -3.06 5.38 8.16
CA VAL A 183 -4.38 5.67 8.74
C VAL A 183 -4.26 6.01 10.22
N ILE A 184 -3.45 5.25 10.97
CA ILE A 184 -3.26 5.42 12.40
C ILE A 184 -2.30 6.58 12.72
N GLY A 185 -1.30 6.82 11.87
CA GLY A 185 -0.34 7.91 12.04
C GLY A 185 -0.93 9.31 11.86
N ASP A 186 -1.99 9.44 11.08
CA ASP A 186 -2.74 10.68 10.91
C ASP A 186 -3.88 10.77 11.93
N LEU A 187 -3.95 11.86 12.69
CA LEU A 187 -4.91 12.01 13.80
C LEU A 187 -6.36 12.07 13.29
N GLU A 188 -6.62 12.76 12.18
CA GLU A 188 -7.98 12.90 11.63
C GLU A 188 -8.45 11.55 11.07
N MET A 189 -7.62 10.90 10.26
CA MET A 189 -7.94 9.58 9.69
C MET A 189 -8.16 8.54 10.79
N ARG A 190 -7.35 8.56 11.84
CA ARG A 190 -7.48 7.66 12.99
C ARG A 190 -8.80 7.85 13.71
N ASN A 191 -9.17 9.09 14.01
CA ASN A 191 -10.43 9.43 14.70
C ASN A 191 -11.64 8.99 13.83
N ASP A 192 -11.64 9.31 12.54
CA ASP A 192 -12.69 8.90 11.62
C ASP A 192 -12.78 7.37 11.52
N THR A 193 -11.64 6.68 11.46
CA THR A 193 -11.60 5.21 11.42
C THR A 193 -12.13 4.60 12.71
N GLN A 194 -11.81 5.17 13.87
CA GLN A 194 -12.31 4.72 15.15
C GLN A 194 -13.83 4.91 15.25
N GLU A 195 -14.36 6.03 14.77
CA GLU A 195 -15.78 6.27 14.70
C GLU A 195 -16.50 5.24 13.82
N ILE A 196 -15.95 4.94 12.64
CA ILE A 196 -16.48 3.89 11.76
C ILE A 196 -16.43 2.53 12.46
N PHE A 197 -15.30 2.18 13.09
CA PHE A 197 -15.07 0.90 13.73
C PHE A 197 -16.06 0.61 14.88
N VAL A 198 -16.38 1.59 15.72
CA VAL A 198 -17.34 1.43 16.82
C VAL A 198 -18.79 1.30 16.31
N ASN A 199 -19.09 1.75 15.09
CA ASN A 199 -20.39 1.58 14.45
C ASN A 199 -20.55 0.21 13.75
N THR A 200 -19.50 -0.60 13.68
CA THR A 200 -19.56 -1.98 13.19
C THR A 200 -19.81 -2.98 14.35
N PRO A 201 -20.30 -4.20 14.10
CA PRO A 201 -20.52 -5.20 15.14
C PRO A 201 -19.23 -5.52 15.93
N ARG A 202 -19.37 -5.85 17.21
CA ARG A 202 -18.22 -6.29 18.04
C ARG A 202 -17.66 -7.62 17.54
N ASN A 203 -18.53 -8.56 17.15
CA ASN A 203 -18.11 -9.85 16.61
C ASN A 203 -17.84 -9.72 15.10
N LYS A 204 -16.67 -9.23 14.78
CA LYS A 204 -16.12 -9.11 13.42
C LYS A 204 -14.67 -9.56 13.41
N GLN A 205 -14.18 -10.02 12.28
CA GLN A 205 -12.75 -10.25 12.07
C GLN A 205 -12.09 -8.95 11.59
N THR A 206 -10.95 -8.60 12.17
CA THR A 206 -10.16 -7.43 11.80
C THR A 206 -8.84 -7.85 11.16
N LEU A 207 -8.53 -7.32 9.98
CA LEU A 207 -7.31 -7.63 9.24
C LEU A 207 -6.56 -6.32 8.95
N MET A 208 -5.37 -6.17 9.49
CA MET A 208 -4.56 -4.95 9.35
C MET A 208 -3.24 -5.25 8.65
N PHE A 209 -2.92 -4.45 7.64
CA PHE A 209 -1.74 -4.63 6.78
C PHE A 209 -0.93 -3.35 6.70
N THR A 210 0.40 -3.48 6.72
CA THR A 210 1.33 -2.35 6.57
C THR A 210 2.67 -2.82 6.01
N ALA A 211 3.46 -1.89 5.52
CA ALA A 211 4.87 -2.13 5.24
C ALA A 211 5.75 -1.84 6.47
N THR A 212 5.30 -0.98 7.38
CA THR A 212 6.09 -0.49 8.52
C THR A 212 5.28 -0.55 9.82
N LEU A 213 5.85 -1.17 10.86
CA LEU A 213 5.30 -1.18 12.22
C LEU A 213 6.37 -0.68 13.19
N ASN A 214 6.19 0.50 13.72
CA ASN A 214 6.92 0.95 14.90
C ASN A 214 6.16 0.58 16.18
N GLU A 215 6.77 0.78 17.35
CA GLU A 215 6.16 0.46 18.65
C GLU A 215 4.83 1.18 18.86
N TYR A 216 4.78 2.49 18.56
CA TYR A 216 3.57 3.29 18.68
C TYR A 216 2.43 2.76 17.78
N THR A 217 2.71 2.55 16.50
CA THR A 217 1.72 2.05 15.55
C THR A 217 1.23 0.65 15.95
N THR A 218 2.11 -0.19 16.47
CA THR A 218 1.73 -1.54 16.93
C THR A 218 0.75 -1.48 18.09
N VAL A 219 1.00 -0.63 19.10
CA VAL A 219 0.09 -0.45 20.24
C VAL A 219 -1.26 0.08 19.80
N GLU A 220 -1.29 1.09 18.92
CA GLU A 220 -2.56 1.63 18.41
C GLU A 220 -3.32 0.61 17.56
N CYS A 221 -2.62 -0.20 16.73
CA CYS A 221 -3.24 -1.28 15.95
C CYS A 221 -3.92 -2.32 16.86
N LYS A 222 -3.30 -2.69 17.98
CA LYS A 222 -3.86 -3.65 18.93
C LYS A 222 -5.21 -3.22 19.51
N ARG A 223 -5.53 -1.94 19.54
CA ARG A 223 -6.85 -1.44 19.98
C ARG A 223 -8.01 -1.83 19.04
N PHE A 224 -7.70 -2.18 17.80
CA PHE A 224 -8.66 -2.62 16.79
C PHE A 224 -8.73 -4.15 16.66
N LEU A 225 -7.84 -4.89 17.31
CA LEU A 225 -7.62 -6.32 17.09
C LEU A 225 -7.92 -7.10 18.38
N ASP A 226 -8.45 -8.31 18.21
CA ASP A 226 -8.68 -9.26 19.30
C ASP A 226 -7.77 -10.47 19.11
N ASN A 227 -6.76 -10.59 19.99
CA ASN A 227 -5.76 -11.67 19.97
C ASN A 227 -5.21 -11.98 18.55
N PRO A 228 -4.62 -11.00 17.84
CA PRO A 228 -4.27 -11.15 16.44
C PRO A 228 -3.14 -12.15 16.24
N PHE A 229 -3.18 -12.87 15.13
CA PHE A 229 -2.00 -13.53 14.60
C PHE A 229 -1.11 -12.48 13.93
N ILE A 230 0.09 -12.28 14.49
CA ILE A 230 1.04 -11.31 13.94
C ILE A 230 1.88 -12.00 12.88
N VAL A 231 1.91 -11.43 11.68
CA VAL A 231 2.75 -11.85 10.57
C VAL A 231 3.81 -10.79 10.35
N LYS A 232 5.06 -11.16 10.55
CA LYS A 232 6.20 -10.33 10.16
C LYS A 232 7.05 -11.14 9.18
N VAL A 233 7.05 -10.70 7.94
CA VAL A 233 7.91 -11.26 6.91
C VAL A 233 9.11 -10.33 6.81
N ASP A 234 10.25 -10.79 7.29
CA ASP A 234 11.56 -10.12 7.40
C ASP A 234 11.70 -9.00 8.47
N ASP A 235 12.92 -8.85 9.02
CA ASP A 235 13.31 -7.66 9.79
C ASP A 235 13.17 -6.41 8.91
N GLU A 236 12.70 -5.28 9.48
CA GLU A 236 12.55 -4.00 8.77
C GLU A 236 13.79 -3.61 7.96
N SER A 237 14.96 -3.94 8.45
CA SER A 237 16.25 -3.70 7.80
C SER A 237 16.49 -4.54 6.55
N LYS A 238 15.86 -5.70 6.42
CA LYS A 238 15.98 -6.61 5.28
C LYS A 238 14.83 -6.47 4.28
N LEU A 239 13.73 -5.86 4.70
CA LEU A 239 12.43 -5.88 4.03
C LEU A 239 12.40 -5.29 2.63
N THR A 240 13.19 -4.27 2.34
CA THR A 240 12.98 -3.50 1.12
C THR A 240 14.06 -3.67 0.10
N LEU A 241 15.16 -4.24 0.49
CA LEU A 241 16.43 -3.93 -0.13
C LEU A 241 17.10 -5.12 -0.77
N TYR A 242 16.50 -6.30 -0.65
CA TYR A 242 16.95 -7.49 -1.35
C TYR A 242 16.68 -7.31 -2.86
N GLY A 243 17.75 -7.27 -3.66
CA GLY A 243 17.67 -7.04 -5.11
C GLY A 243 17.51 -5.56 -5.53
N LEU A 244 17.51 -4.59 -4.60
CA LEU A 244 17.50 -3.18 -4.92
C LEU A 244 18.90 -2.58 -4.75
N LYS A 245 19.51 -2.14 -5.84
CA LYS A 245 20.76 -1.37 -5.79
C LYS A 245 20.46 0.06 -5.41
N GLN A 246 20.96 0.50 -4.24
CA GLN A 246 20.73 1.84 -3.72
C GLN A 246 22.00 2.64 -3.77
N SER A 247 21.89 3.88 -4.25
CA SER A 247 23.00 4.82 -4.33
C SER A 247 22.53 6.25 -4.11
N TYR A 248 23.47 7.13 -3.85
CA TYR A 248 23.22 8.56 -3.79
C TYR A 248 24.23 9.34 -4.64
N LEU A 249 23.80 10.50 -5.10
CA LEU A 249 24.57 11.44 -5.89
C LEU A 249 24.60 12.81 -5.19
N GLU A 250 25.77 13.33 -4.88
CA GLU A 250 25.90 14.70 -4.40
C GLU A 250 25.82 15.66 -5.57
N VAL A 251 24.90 16.61 -5.51
CA VAL A 251 24.57 17.49 -6.63
C VAL A 251 24.39 18.93 -6.16
N ASP A 252 24.99 19.88 -6.86
CA ASP A 252 24.68 21.29 -6.65
C ASP A 252 23.22 21.57 -7.06
N GLN A 253 22.51 22.34 -6.26
CA GLN A 253 21.10 22.69 -6.49
C GLN A 253 20.85 23.30 -7.89
N LYS A 254 21.83 24.03 -8.43
CA LYS A 254 21.75 24.64 -9.76
C LYS A 254 21.88 23.65 -10.90
N GLU A 255 22.59 22.54 -10.67
CA GLU A 255 22.85 21.51 -11.68
C GLU A 255 21.88 20.31 -11.59
N LYS A 256 21.03 20.31 -10.57
CA LYS A 256 20.15 19.18 -10.23
C LYS A 256 19.33 18.68 -11.43
N LEU A 257 18.78 19.57 -12.26
CA LEU A 257 18.01 19.21 -13.46
C LEU A 257 18.88 18.58 -14.54
N ASN A 258 20.08 19.12 -14.79
CA ASN A 258 21.00 18.58 -15.78
C ASN A 258 21.48 17.20 -15.36
N ARG A 259 21.90 17.05 -14.10
CA ARG A 259 22.34 15.76 -13.55
C ARG A 259 21.21 14.71 -13.58
N LEU A 260 19.94 15.12 -13.39
CA LEU A 260 18.80 14.23 -13.58
C LEU A 260 18.71 13.72 -15.02
N ALA A 261 18.83 14.59 -16.02
CA ALA A 261 18.80 14.20 -17.41
C ALA A 261 19.98 13.28 -17.79
N ASP A 262 21.18 13.58 -17.30
CA ASP A 262 22.38 12.76 -17.52
C ASP A 262 22.22 11.37 -16.90
N LEU A 263 21.70 11.29 -15.68
CA LEU A 263 21.44 10.03 -14.99
C LEU A 263 20.41 9.17 -15.75
N LEU A 264 19.32 9.78 -16.24
CA LEU A 264 18.30 9.09 -17.03
C LEU A 264 18.83 8.58 -18.37
N ASN A 265 19.76 9.31 -19.00
CA ASN A 265 20.36 8.91 -20.27
C ASN A 265 21.46 7.86 -20.11
N SER A 266 22.18 7.84 -18.97
CA SER A 266 23.26 6.90 -18.72
C SER A 266 22.82 5.58 -18.10
N THR A 267 21.59 5.51 -17.58
CA THR A 267 21.05 4.34 -16.89
C THR A 267 20.09 3.56 -17.79
N THR A 268 20.21 2.23 -17.78
CA THR A 268 19.24 1.36 -18.45
C THR A 268 18.09 1.03 -17.50
N TYR A 269 16.87 1.32 -17.90
CA TYR A 269 15.66 1.02 -17.13
C TYR A 269 14.46 0.74 -18.06
N ASN A 270 13.47 0.02 -17.53
CA ASN A 270 12.18 -0.17 -18.20
C ASN A 270 11.28 1.04 -17.99
N GLN A 271 10.90 1.29 -16.74
CA GLN A 271 10.18 2.49 -16.34
C GLN A 271 10.83 3.11 -15.09
N ALA A 272 10.80 4.44 -15.01
CA ALA A 272 11.36 5.22 -13.91
C ALA A 272 10.28 6.06 -13.21
N ILE A 273 10.40 6.18 -11.89
CA ILE A 273 9.61 7.12 -11.08
C ILE A 273 10.57 8.12 -10.42
N ILE A 274 10.26 9.41 -10.55
CA ILE A 274 11.02 10.51 -9.94
C ILE A 274 10.15 11.15 -8.87
N PHE A 275 10.62 11.14 -7.62
CA PHE A 275 9.93 11.73 -6.48
C PHE A 275 10.43 13.12 -6.14
N THR A 276 9.49 14.04 -5.94
CA THR A 276 9.74 15.44 -5.54
C THR A 276 8.95 15.81 -4.29
N ALA A 277 9.46 16.73 -3.48
CA ALA A 277 8.77 17.25 -2.30
C ALA A 277 7.65 18.25 -2.66
N SER A 278 7.88 19.08 -3.69
CA SER A 278 6.97 20.16 -4.08
C SER A 278 5.97 19.74 -5.15
N LYS A 279 4.71 20.19 -5.03
CA LYS A 279 3.65 19.98 -6.03
C LYS A 279 3.88 20.68 -7.38
N ILE A 280 4.79 21.66 -7.42
CA ILE A 280 5.11 22.46 -8.62
C ILE A 280 6.26 21.82 -9.39
N MET A 281 7.18 21.14 -8.71
CA MET A 281 8.36 20.55 -9.32
C MET A 281 8.08 19.49 -10.38
N PRO A 282 7.07 18.60 -10.24
CA PRO A 282 6.76 17.62 -11.29
C PRO A 282 6.57 18.25 -12.67
N VAL A 283 5.82 19.35 -12.74
CA VAL A 283 5.57 20.05 -14.02
C VAL A 283 6.88 20.64 -14.59
N LYS A 284 7.68 21.33 -13.75
CA LYS A 284 8.97 21.93 -14.17
C LYS A 284 9.95 20.88 -14.69
N ILE A 285 10.06 19.75 -13.97
CA ILE A 285 10.95 18.65 -14.39
C ILE A 285 10.44 18.04 -15.70
N CYS A 286 9.12 17.83 -15.83
CA CYS A 286 8.56 17.30 -17.08
C CYS A 286 8.85 18.21 -18.26
N ASP A 287 8.65 19.51 -18.14
CA ASP A 287 8.93 20.47 -19.23
C ASP A 287 10.41 20.46 -19.61
N PHE A 288 11.29 20.43 -18.61
CA PHE A 288 12.73 20.33 -18.84
C PHE A 288 13.12 19.04 -19.56
N LEU A 289 12.63 17.89 -19.10
CA LEU A 289 12.96 16.58 -19.69
C LEU A 289 12.34 16.40 -21.10
N LYS A 290 11.16 16.93 -21.34
CA LYS A 290 10.56 16.97 -22.69
C LYS A 290 11.41 17.76 -23.67
N ASN A 291 11.95 18.92 -23.24
CA ASN A 291 12.86 19.72 -24.06
C ASN A 291 14.19 18.99 -24.35
N LYS A 292 14.55 17.98 -23.56
CA LYS A 292 15.67 17.06 -23.80
C LYS A 292 15.30 15.82 -24.62
N GLY A 293 14.04 15.73 -25.10
CA GLY A 293 13.57 14.63 -25.96
C GLY A 293 13.10 13.39 -25.20
N LEU A 294 12.94 13.46 -23.87
CA LEU A 294 12.48 12.33 -23.06
C LEU A 294 10.94 12.24 -22.99
N VAL A 295 10.41 11.03 -23.03
CA VAL A 295 8.97 10.76 -22.95
C VAL A 295 8.57 10.65 -21.46
N VAL A 296 8.11 11.76 -20.91
CA VAL A 296 7.85 11.93 -19.46
C VAL A 296 6.46 12.51 -19.21
N MET A 297 5.87 12.12 -18.09
CA MET A 297 4.60 12.65 -17.58
C MET A 297 4.72 13.04 -16.11
N ASP A 298 3.89 14.00 -15.70
CA ASP A 298 3.71 14.36 -14.30
C ASP A 298 2.45 13.72 -13.72
N LEU A 299 2.50 13.42 -12.40
CA LEU A 299 1.36 12.90 -11.66
C LEU A 299 1.36 13.46 -10.23
N HIS A 300 0.44 14.38 -9.91
CA HIS A 300 0.41 15.10 -8.64
C HIS A 300 -1.01 15.49 -8.20
N ALA A 301 -1.16 15.91 -6.95
CA ALA A 301 -2.46 16.24 -6.34
C ALA A 301 -3.20 17.40 -7.01
N GLY A 302 -2.50 18.28 -7.73
CA GLY A 302 -3.10 19.41 -8.45
C GLY A 302 -3.89 19.02 -9.69
N LEU A 303 -3.75 17.77 -10.18
CA LEU A 303 -4.52 17.28 -11.33
C LEU A 303 -5.92 16.83 -10.88
N LYS A 304 -6.90 16.94 -11.79
CA LYS A 304 -8.25 16.37 -11.57
C LYS A 304 -8.16 14.84 -11.42
N SER A 305 -9.09 14.27 -10.65
CA SER A 305 -9.11 12.82 -10.38
C SER A 305 -9.19 11.97 -11.66
N THR A 306 -10.01 12.40 -12.62
CA THR A 306 -10.15 11.74 -13.93
C THR A 306 -8.83 11.74 -14.69
N GLU A 307 -8.17 12.89 -14.76
CA GLU A 307 -6.90 13.07 -15.44
C GLU A 307 -5.77 12.21 -14.81
N ARG A 308 -5.74 12.12 -13.45
CA ARG A 308 -4.79 11.24 -12.77
C ARG A 308 -4.99 9.77 -13.13
N LYS A 309 -6.26 9.31 -13.18
CA LYS A 309 -6.58 7.94 -13.59
C LYS A 309 -6.13 7.65 -15.02
N GLU A 310 -6.43 8.56 -15.95
CA GLU A 310 -6.01 8.44 -17.36
C GLU A 310 -4.48 8.39 -17.51
N ARG A 311 -3.77 9.29 -16.83
CA ARG A 311 -2.31 9.33 -16.85
C ARG A 311 -1.71 8.03 -16.28
N LEU A 312 -2.25 7.52 -15.18
CA LEU A 312 -1.78 6.26 -14.60
C LEU A 312 -2.01 5.07 -15.56
N VAL A 313 -3.16 5.03 -16.23
CA VAL A 313 -3.43 4.01 -17.25
C VAL A 313 -2.43 4.09 -18.41
N LYS A 314 -2.12 5.29 -18.89
CA LYS A 314 -1.13 5.51 -19.96
C LYS A 314 0.26 5.07 -19.53
N PHE A 315 0.66 5.34 -18.28
CA PHE A 315 1.93 4.88 -17.73
C PHE A 315 1.99 3.34 -17.67
N LYS A 316 0.94 2.68 -17.18
CA LYS A 316 0.84 1.21 -17.17
C LYS A 316 0.87 0.58 -18.55
N LYS A 317 0.46 1.30 -19.58
CA LYS A 317 0.50 0.87 -21.00
C LYS A 317 1.82 1.20 -21.73
N TYR A 318 2.84 1.65 -21.00
CA TYR A 318 4.13 2.07 -21.57
C TYR A 318 4.07 3.24 -22.57
N GLU A 319 2.99 4.03 -22.58
CA GLU A 319 2.94 5.26 -23.39
C GLU A 319 3.95 6.31 -22.85
N TYR A 320 4.32 6.18 -21.59
CA TYR A 320 5.35 6.98 -20.92
C TYR A 320 6.32 6.07 -20.17
N ARG A 321 7.62 6.33 -20.28
CA ARG A 321 8.66 5.58 -19.57
C ARG A 321 9.09 6.24 -18.25
N ILE A 322 8.79 7.52 -18.07
CA ILE A 322 9.19 8.30 -16.90
C ILE A 322 7.96 8.98 -16.33
N MET A 323 7.77 8.82 -15.01
CA MET A 323 6.74 9.52 -14.25
C MET A 323 7.38 10.39 -13.17
N VAL A 324 7.02 11.68 -13.11
CA VAL A 324 7.44 12.59 -12.04
C VAL A 324 6.27 12.83 -11.10
N THR A 325 6.47 12.59 -9.81
CA THR A 325 5.37 12.61 -8.84
C THR A 325 5.81 13.13 -7.46
N THR A 326 4.83 13.34 -6.58
CA THR A 326 5.03 13.62 -5.15
C THR A 326 4.67 12.39 -4.31
N ASP A 327 4.94 12.43 -2.99
CA ASP A 327 4.67 11.34 -2.06
C ASP A 327 3.21 10.87 -2.01
N LEU A 328 2.27 11.73 -2.39
CA LEU A 328 0.86 11.33 -2.51
C LEU A 328 0.68 10.08 -3.41
N MET A 329 1.57 9.93 -4.38
CA MET A 329 1.55 8.84 -5.35
C MET A 329 2.62 7.77 -5.07
N SER A 330 3.42 7.93 -4.01
CA SER A 330 4.42 6.92 -3.61
C SER A 330 3.77 5.65 -3.07
N ARG A 331 2.49 5.72 -2.71
CA ARG A 331 1.73 4.67 -2.04
C ARG A 331 0.62 4.16 -2.93
N GLY A 332 0.39 2.85 -2.90
CA GLY A 332 -0.74 2.23 -3.58
C GLY A 332 -0.68 2.17 -5.12
N ILE A 333 0.33 2.74 -5.78
CA ILE A 333 0.51 2.56 -7.21
C ILE A 333 1.23 1.24 -7.44
N ASP A 334 0.50 0.26 -7.94
CA ASP A 334 1.08 -0.98 -8.44
C ASP A 334 1.37 -0.82 -9.93
N VAL A 335 2.66 -0.68 -10.25
CA VAL A 335 3.18 -0.72 -11.63
C VAL A 335 4.28 -1.76 -11.65
N GLN A 336 4.06 -2.85 -12.35
CA GLN A 336 4.91 -4.04 -12.31
C GLN A 336 6.30 -3.80 -12.91
N ASP A 337 6.43 -2.87 -13.84
CA ASP A 337 7.61 -2.71 -14.68
C ASP A 337 8.53 -1.56 -14.27
N VAL A 338 8.23 -0.91 -13.15
CA VAL A 338 9.11 0.11 -12.58
C VAL A 338 10.33 -0.57 -11.95
N ASN A 339 11.50 -0.31 -12.51
CA ASN A 339 12.77 -0.83 -12.00
C ASN A 339 13.77 0.26 -11.66
N PHE A 340 13.41 1.55 -11.82
CA PHE A 340 14.24 2.68 -11.47
C PHE A 340 13.47 3.73 -10.67
N VAL A 341 13.97 4.08 -9.48
CA VAL A 341 13.42 5.13 -8.62
C VAL A 341 14.46 6.20 -8.39
N ILE A 342 14.07 7.47 -8.54
CA ILE A 342 14.94 8.62 -8.27
C ILE A 342 14.25 9.48 -7.21
N ASN A 343 14.89 9.63 -6.05
CA ASN A 343 14.53 10.65 -5.09
C ASN A 343 15.20 11.96 -5.51
N TYR A 344 14.52 12.73 -6.35
CA TYR A 344 14.97 14.07 -6.74
C TYR A 344 15.07 15.00 -5.52
N ASP A 345 14.10 14.90 -4.60
CA ASP A 345 14.18 15.49 -3.27
C ASP A 345 14.13 14.37 -2.22
N MET A 346 14.98 14.48 -1.19
CA MET A 346 15.01 13.52 -0.09
C MET A 346 13.64 13.46 0.60
N PRO A 347 13.18 12.25 0.98
CA PRO A 347 11.95 12.10 1.74
C PRO A 347 12.11 12.63 3.17
N ASP A 348 10.99 13.02 3.78
CA ASP A 348 10.99 13.60 5.14
C ASP A 348 11.09 12.53 6.26
N SER A 349 10.98 11.26 5.93
CA SER A 349 11.12 10.17 6.90
C SER A 349 11.69 8.89 6.26
N PRO A 350 12.37 8.04 7.06
CA PRO A 350 12.83 6.72 6.60
C PRO A 350 11.70 5.85 6.03
N GLU A 351 10.51 5.91 6.62
CA GLU A 351 9.35 5.15 6.15
C GLU A 351 8.91 5.63 4.75
N THR A 352 8.93 6.95 4.50
CA THR A 352 8.63 7.51 3.18
C THR A 352 9.67 7.07 2.15
N TYR A 353 10.95 7.04 2.53
CA TYR A 353 12.01 6.46 1.70
C TYR A 353 11.68 5.02 1.28
N LEU A 354 11.35 4.18 2.25
CA LEU A 354 10.98 2.78 2.02
C LEU A 354 9.83 2.64 1.03
N HIS A 355 8.78 3.45 1.18
CA HIS A 355 7.62 3.45 0.28
C HIS A 355 7.96 3.90 -1.15
N ARG A 356 8.89 4.85 -1.30
CA ARG A 356 9.35 5.32 -2.62
C ARG A 356 10.19 4.26 -3.33
N VAL A 357 11.26 3.79 -2.69
CA VAL A 357 12.19 2.82 -3.30
C VAL A 357 11.56 1.46 -3.50
N GLY A 358 10.59 1.09 -2.66
CA GLY A 358 9.75 -0.11 -2.84
C GLY A 358 8.83 -0.08 -4.06
N ARG A 359 8.88 0.95 -4.90
CA ARG A 359 8.26 0.93 -6.24
C ARG A 359 9.11 0.17 -7.25
N ALA A 360 10.45 0.14 -7.08
CA ALA A 360 11.35 -0.63 -7.93
C ALA A 360 11.65 -2.02 -7.34
N GLY A 361 12.09 -2.95 -8.18
CA GLY A 361 12.54 -4.28 -7.73
C GLY A 361 11.42 -5.19 -7.24
N ARG A 362 10.25 -5.15 -7.89
CA ARG A 362 9.13 -6.04 -7.62
C ARG A 362 9.20 -7.28 -8.51
N PHE A 363 8.60 -8.38 -8.06
CA PHE A 363 8.48 -9.62 -8.85
C PHE A 363 9.82 -10.17 -9.34
N GLU A 364 10.84 -10.26 -8.45
CA GLU A 364 12.17 -10.81 -8.72
C GLU A 364 12.98 -10.02 -9.78
N THR A 365 12.58 -8.79 -10.12
CA THR A 365 13.36 -7.93 -11.01
C THR A 365 14.39 -7.11 -10.25
N GLU A 366 15.61 -6.98 -10.79
CA GLU A 366 16.63 -6.08 -10.24
C GLU A 366 16.13 -4.64 -10.33
N GLY A 367 16.05 -3.96 -9.17
CA GLY A 367 15.64 -2.56 -9.06
C GLY A 367 16.83 -1.65 -8.74
N GLN A 368 16.73 -0.39 -9.13
CA GLN A 368 17.69 0.64 -8.80
C GLN A 368 17.00 1.84 -8.14
N ALA A 369 17.64 2.41 -7.10
CA ALA A 369 17.21 3.63 -6.47
C ALA A 369 18.39 4.61 -6.32
N VAL A 370 18.21 5.84 -6.76
CA VAL A 370 19.21 6.91 -6.63
C VAL A 370 18.60 8.11 -5.90
N SER A 371 19.29 8.61 -4.89
CA SER A 371 18.88 9.78 -4.12
C SER A 371 19.83 10.95 -4.36
N PHE A 372 19.28 12.13 -4.64
CA PHE A 372 20.05 13.35 -4.78
C PHE A 372 20.25 14.02 -3.42
N ILE A 373 21.48 14.34 -3.09
CA ILE A 373 21.91 15.02 -1.87
C ILE A 373 22.44 16.40 -2.27
N CYS A 374 21.71 17.43 -1.84
CA CYS A 374 22.02 18.82 -2.24
C CYS A 374 22.35 19.71 -1.06
N SER A 375 22.14 19.24 0.17
CA SER A 375 22.33 20.01 1.39
C SER A 375 22.81 19.12 2.54
N GLU A 376 23.28 19.77 3.62
CA GLU A 376 23.61 19.06 4.87
C GLU A 376 22.37 18.39 5.48
N GLU A 377 21.18 19.00 5.35
CA GLU A 377 19.91 18.41 5.78
C GLU A 377 19.61 17.10 5.04
N ASP A 378 19.85 17.05 3.73
CA ASP A 378 19.69 15.81 2.94
C ASP A 378 20.65 14.72 3.42
N SER A 379 21.89 15.10 3.79
CA SER A 379 22.89 14.17 4.33
C SER A 379 22.46 13.60 5.68
N ILE A 380 21.85 14.41 6.54
CA ILE A 380 21.29 13.97 7.83
C ILE A 380 20.17 12.96 7.58
N LYS A 381 19.23 13.28 6.70
CA LYS A 381 18.12 12.36 6.32
C LYS A 381 18.64 11.03 5.75
N LEU A 382 19.70 11.08 4.92
CA LEU A 382 20.35 9.87 4.39
C LEU A 382 20.95 9.01 5.51
N ASN A 383 21.62 9.62 6.47
CA ASN A 383 22.21 8.92 7.60
C ASN A 383 21.15 8.31 8.53
N GLU A 384 20.03 9.00 8.73
CA GLU A 384 18.88 8.47 9.48
C GLU A 384 18.31 7.22 8.81
N ILE A 385 18.15 7.25 7.47
CA ILE A 385 17.70 6.11 6.66
C ILE A 385 18.67 4.94 6.79
N GLN A 386 19.98 5.18 6.63
CA GLN A 386 20.99 4.14 6.75
C GLN A 386 21.02 3.52 8.16
N SER A 387 20.92 4.34 9.20
CA SER A 387 20.89 3.90 10.59
C SER A 387 19.61 3.14 10.93
N ARG A 388 18.44 3.60 10.44
CA ARG A 388 17.14 2.99 10.72
C ARG A 388 17.00 1.62 10.10
N PHE A 389 17.56 1.41 8.91
CA PHE A 389 17.44 0.16 8.15
C PHE A 389 18.72 -0.68 8.14
N GLU A 390 19.76 -0.27 8.86
CA GLU A 390 21.06 -0.97 8.93
C GLU A 390 21.65 -1.26 7.54
N ILE A 391 21.52 -0.29 6.61
CA ILE A 391 22.01 -0.41 5.23
C ILE A 391 23.13 0.57 4.95
N SER A 392 23.90 0.25 3.91
CA SER A 392 24.87 1.17 3.33
C SER A 392 24.44 1.57 1.93
N ILE A 393 24.23 2.88 1.72
CA ILE A 393 23.89 3.44 0.41
C ILE A 393 25.16 4.00 -0.19
N SER A 394 25.56 3.53 -1.37
CA SER A 394 26.84 3.87 -2.00
C SER A 394 26.77 5.23 -2.70
N LYS A 395 27.83 6.02 -2.60
CA LYS A 395 27.99 7.21 -3.44
C LYS A 395 28.32 6.79 -4.88
N ILE A 396 27.68 7.47 -5.84
CA ILE A 396 28.03 7.38 -7.27
C ILE A 396 28.51 8.75 -7.77
N GLU A 397 29.29 8.76 -8.85
CA GLU A 397 29.85 9.99 -9.47
C GLU A 397 28.89 10.63 -10.48
#